data_984704533dd5ee14ba4fe129d677947c
#
_entry.id   984704533dd5ee14ba4fe129d677947c
#
_cell.length_a   1.000
_cell.length_b   1.000
_cell.length_c   1.000
_cell.angle_alpha   90.00
_cell.angle_beta   90.00
_cell.angle_gamma   90.00
#
_symmetry.space_group_name_H-M   'P 1'
#
loop_
_entity.id
_entity.type
_entity.pdbx_description
1 polymer ?
#
loop_
_entity_poly.entity_id
_entity_poly.type
_entity_poly.pdbx_seq_one_letter_code
_entity_poly.pdbx_strand_id
1 'polypeptide(L)'
;DYTRAGHVLPSLVIIVDEFTELLTQHPHFADLFVTVGRLGRSLGVHLLLASQRLEEGKLRGLDSHLSYRIGLKTFSAGESRQVLGVPDAYELPGEPGSGYLKAGMDLVRFRAAYVSGPLTRTVIAHHTDQHVRLFTGNEIEPVPTAYVEEDRSTTLLDAVVAKAADVASELGMRAHQVWLPPLPERIPLSQMAGTLGLIDEPYKQRQTPFHLDLN
;
A
#
# COMPACT_ATOMS: atom_id res chain seq x y z
N ASP A 1 -29.01 -1.70 1.97
CA ASP A 1 -28.84 -0.40 1.31
C ASP A 1 -28.19 0.54 2.32
N TYR A 2 -26.83 0.51 2.36
CA TYR A 2 -26.02 1.22 3.37
C TYR A 2 -26.19 2.75 3.31
N THR A 3 -26.54 3.28 2.14
CA THR A 3 -26.83 4.70 1.95
C THR A 3 -28.07 5.16 2.74
N ARG A 4 -29.03 4.27 2.97
CA ARG A 4 -30.22 4.56 3.77
C ARG A 4 -29.97 4.55 5.27
N ALA A 5 -28.92 3.84 5.72
CA ALA A 5 -28.57 3.75 7.13
C ALA A 5 -27.71 4.92 7.63
N GLY A 6 -27.31 5.85 6.74
CA GLY A 6 -26.46 6.99 7.09
C GLY A 6 -25.01 6.62 7.47
N HIS A 7 -24.62 5.36 7.29
CA HIS A 7 -23.25 4.91 7.53
C HIS A 7 -22.43 4.98 6.25
N VAL A 8 -21.38 5.78 6.26
CA VAL A 8 -20.36 5.78 5.20
C VAL A 8 -19.41 4.62 5.49
N LEU A 9 -19.48 3.56 4.67
CA LEU A 9 -18.49 2.50 4.73
C LEU A 9 -17.16 3.01 4.19
N PRO A 10 -16.04 2.76 4.88
CA PRO A 10 -14.72 3.08 4.36
C PRO A 10 -14.42 2.23 3.14
N SER A 11 -13.59 2.75 2.22
CA SER A 11 -13.10 1.98 1.10
C SER A 11 -12.16 0.87 1.57
N LEU A 12 -12.29 -0.32 0.98
CA LEU A 12 -11.40 -1.45 1.20
C LEU A 12 -10.45 -1.58 0.00
N VAL A 13 -9.16 -1.57 0.26
CA VAL A 13 -8.12 -1.82 -0.75
C VAL A 13 -7.51 -3.18 -0.46
N ILE A 14 -7.64 -4.11 -1.40
CA ILE A 14 -7.06 -5.45 -1.34
C ILE A 14 -5.80 -5.43 -2.19
N ILE A 15 -4.64 -5.67 -1.58
CA ILE A 15 -3.35 -5.72 -2.25
C ILE A 15 -2.89 -7.18 -2.27
N VAL A 16 -2.61 -7.70 -3.46
CA VAL A 16 -2.09 -9.07 -3.65
C VAL A 16 -0.77 -8.97 -4.38
N ASP A 17 0.29 -9.23 -3.66
CA ASP A 17 1.63 -9.36 -4.22
C ASP A 17 1.82 -10.79 -4.74
N GLU A 18 2.52 -10.95 -5.86
CA GLU A 18 2.72 -12.21 -6.59
C GLU A 18 1.40 -12.96 -6.85
N PHE A 19 0.37 -12.23 -7.34
CA PHE A 19 -0.95 -12.81 -7.57
C PHE A 19 -0.94 -14.00 -8.54
N THR A 20 0.03 -14.10 -9.44
CA THR A 20 0.18 -15.23 -10.36
C THR A 20 0.51 -16.52 -9.61
N GLU A 21 1.30 -16.45 -8.54
CA GLU A 21 1.58 -17.58 -7.66
C GLU A 21 0.32 -18.01 -6.90
N LEU A 22 -0.42 -17.03 -6.36
CA LEU A 22 -1.70 -17.30 -5.69
C LEU A 22 -2.68 -18.01 -6.63
N LEU A 23 -2.80 -17.58 -7.90
CA LEU A 23 -3.66 -18.23 -8.88
C LEU A 23 -3.20 -19.62 -9.29
N THR A 24 -1.91 -19.91 -9.18
CA THR A 24 -1.37 -21.24 -9.43
C THR A 24 -1.77 -22.21 -8.32
N GLN A 25 -1.66 -21.78 -7.06
CA GLN A 25 -2.04 -22.58 -5.91
C GLN A 25 -3.56 -22.65 -5.71
N HIS A 26 -4.25 -21.59 -6.00
CA HIS A 26 -5.69 -21.42 -5.79
C HIS A 26 -6.40 -20.84 -7.01
N PRO A 27 -6.64 -21.63 -8.07
CA PRO A 27 -7.22 -21.14 -9.33
C PRO A 27 -8.59 -20.45 -9.19
N HIS A 28 -9.38 -20.83 -8.18
CA HIS A 28 -10.70 -20.25 -7.92
C HIS A 28 -10.66 -18.75 -7.54
N PHE A 29 -9.50 -18.22 -7.12
CA PHE A 29 -9.36 -16.79 -6.85
C PHE A 29 -9.48 -15.94 -8.12
N ALA A 30 -9.26 -16.52 -9.31
CA ALA A 30 -9.47 -15.79 -10.56
C ALA A 30 -10.93 -15.29 -10.67
N ASP A 31 -11.92 -16.13 -10.34
CA ASP A 31 -13.33 -15.76 -10.37
C ASP A 31 -13.67 -14.71 -9.31
N LEU A 32 -13.02 -14.78 -8.14
CA LEU A 32 -13.18 -13.77 -7.11
C LEU A 32 -12.63 -12.42 -7.58
N PHE A 33 -11.45 -12.38 -8.19
CA PHE A 33 -10.86 -11.15 -8.73
C PHE A 33 -11.72 -10.54 -9.83
N VAL A 34 -12.27 -11.36 -10.73
CA VAL A 34 -13.22 -10.90 -11.75
C VAL A 34 -14.47 -10.32 -11.09
N THR A 35 -14.99 -10.96 -10.06
CA THR A 35 -16.17 -10.49 -9.34
C THR A 35 -15.89 -9.16 -8.63
N VAL A 36 -14.74 -9.03 -7.95
CA VAL A 36 -14.30 -7.77 -7.33
C VAL A 36 -14.09 -6.70 -8.40
N GLY A 37 -13.44 -7.01 -9.52
CA GLY A 37 -13.25 -6.08 -10.62
C GLY A 37 -14.56 -5.53 -11.19
N ARG A 38 -15.58 -6.39 -11.27
CA ARG A 38 -16.91 -6.03 -11.80
C ARG A 38 -17.75 -5.22 -10.81
N LEU A 39 -17.79 -5.60 -9.54
CA LEU A 39 -18.70 -5.05 -8.54
C LEU A 39 -18.03 -4.13 -7.53
N GLY A 40 -16.72 -4.26 -7.36
CA GLY A 40 -15.96 -3.60 -6.27
C GLY A 40 -16.10 -2.09 -6.29
N ARG A 41 -16.08 -1.46 -7.48
CA ARG A 41 -16.21 0.00 -7.60
C ARG A 41 -17.48 0.54 -6.93
N SER A 42 -18.61 -0.11 -7.12
CA SER A 42 -19.88 0.30 -6.51
C SER A 42 -19.97 0.02 -5.00
N LEU A 43 -19.12 -0.87 -4.51
CA LEU A 43 -19.03 -1.27 -3.11
C LEU A 43 -17.88 -0.60 -2.36
N GLY A 44 -17.09 0.26 -3.03
CA GLY A 44 -15.89 0.86 -2.44
C GLY A 44 -14.75 -0.16 -2.21
N VAL A 45 -14.73 -1.28 -2.96
CA VAL A 45 -13.69 -2.29 -2.90
C VAL A 45 -12.76 -2.14 -4.10
N HIS A 46 -11.48 -1.98 -3.83
CA HIS A 46 -10.44 -1.80 -4.84
C HIS A 46 -9.44 -2.94 -4.77
N LEU A 47 -8.97 -3.39 -5.92
CA LEU A 47 -8.02 -4.49 -6.05
C LEU A 47 -6.74 -3.97 -6.70
N LEU A 48 -5.58 -4.23 -6.06
CA LEU A 48 -4.25 -3.99 -6.59
C LEU A 48 -3.54 -5.33 -6.68
N LEU A 49 -3.21 -5.74 -7.90
CA LEU A 49 -2.52 -7.00 -8.19
C LEU A 49 -1.11 -6.68 -8.67
N ALA A 50 -0.11 -7.24 -8.02
CA ALA A 50 1.28 -7.13 -8.41
C ALA A 50 1.87 -8.50 -8.74
N SER A 51 2.77 -8.55 -9.71
CA SER A 51 3.54 -9.76 -10.06
C SER A 51 4.80 -9.37 -10.81
N GLN A 52 5.85 -10.16 -10.64
CA GLN A 52 7.10 -9.98 -11.37
C GLN A 52 6.99 -10.51 -12.81
N ARG A 53 6.18 -11.53 -13.03
CA ARG A 53 5.93 -12.11 -14.35
C ARG A 53 4.45 -12.32 -14.56
N LEU A 54 4.00 -11.97 -15.75
CA LEU A 54 2.65 -12.21 -16.18
C LEU A 54 2.64 -13.40 -17.15
N GLU A 55 2.17 -14.56 -16.68
CA GLU A 55 1.99 -15.72 -17.55
C GLU A 55 0.80 -15.52 -18.48
N GLU A 56 0.97 -15.98 -19.73
CA GLU A 56 -0.06 -15.88 -20.74
C GLU A 56 -1.34 -16.63 -20.31
N GLY A 57 -2.47 -15.95 -20.38
CA GLY A 57 -3.77 -16.50 -20.01
C GLY A 57 -4.17 -16.40 -18.55
N LYS A 58 -3.28 -16.01 -17.62
CA LYS A 58 -3.64 -15.82 -16.20
C LYS A 58 -4.62 -14.66 -15.96
N LEU A 59 -4.66 -13.68 -16.87
CA LEU A 59 -5.58 -12.54 -16.79
C LEU A 59 -6.90 -12.76 -17.51
N ARG A 60 -7.20 -13.96 -18.04
CA ARG A 60 -8.44 -14.20 -18.78
C ARG A 60 -9.67 -13.81 -17.97
N GLY A 61 -10.49 -12.92 -18.54
CA GLY A 61 -11.68 -12.37 -17.89
C GLY A 61 -11.41 -11.20 -16.95
N LEU A 62 -10.19 -11.04 -16.44
CA LEU A 62 -9.83 -9.93 -15.56
C LEU A 62 -9.40 -8.67 -16.34
N ASP A 63 -8.82 -8.85 -17.53
CA ASP A 63 -8.32 -7.76 -18.37
C ASP A 63 -9.30 -6.61 -18.57
N SER A 64 -10.58 -6.93 -18.80
CA SER A 64 -11.64 -5.95 -19.03
C SER A 64 -12.03 -5.14 -17.79
N HIS A 65 -11.63 -5.61 -16.61
CA HIS A 65 -11.94 -4.99 -15.32
C HIS A 65 -10.76 -4.23 -14.71
N LEU A 66 -9.56 -4.34 -15.30
CA LEU A 66 -8.38 -3.60 -14.87
C LEU A 66 -8.38 -2.21 -15.53
N SER A 67 -8.81 -1.20 -14.78
CA SER A 67 -8.88 0.19 -15.26
C SER A 67 -7.50 0.84 -15.41
N TYR A 68 -6.55 0.43 -14.59
CA TYR A 68 -5.19 0.96 -14.57
C TYR A 68 -4.18 -0.19 -14.66
N ARG A 69 -3.11 0.03 -15.41
CA ARG A 69 -2.02 -0.93 -15.53
C ARG A 69 -0.70 -0.18 -15.38
N ILE A 70 0.18 -0.72 -14.55
CA ILE A 70 1.51 -0.18 -14.33
C ILE A 70 2.51 -1.20 -14.86
N GLY A 71 3.35 -0.79 -15.80
CA GLY A 71 4.46 -1.57 -16.30
C GLY A 71 5.77 -0.91 -15.92
N LEU A 72 6.57 -1.57 -15.10
CA LEU A 72 7.98 -1.23 -14.90
C LEU A 72 8.80 -1.83 -16.05
N LYS A 73 10.12 -1.65 -16.05
CA LYS A 73 10.98 -2.24 -17.08
C LYS A 73 10.77 -3.75 -17.16
N THR A 74 10.41 -4.23 -18.34
CA THR A 74 10.21 -5.65 -18.64
C THR A 74 11.45 -6.26 -19.29
N PHE A 75 11.56 -7.59 -19.25
CA PHE A 75 12.67 -8.31 -19.88
C PHE A 75 12.50 -8.45 -21.39
N SER A 76 11.29 -8.31 -21.90
CA SER A 76 10.97 -8.42 -23.32
C SER A 76 9.86 -7.46 -23.74
N ALA A 77 9.83 -7.15 -25.04
CA ALA A 77 8.74 -6.40 -25.64
C ALA A 77 7.40 -7.18 -25.59
N GLY A 78 7.46 -8.53 -25.54
CA GLY A 78 6.29 -9.39 -25.38
C GLY A 78 5.62 -9.18 -24.02
N GLU A 79 6.40 -9.21 -22.93
CA GLU A 79 5.90 -8.95 -21.58
C GLU A 79 5.32 -7.53 -21.45
N SER A 80 5.98 -6.53 -22.04
CA SER A 80 5.44 -5.16 -22.07
C SER A 80 4.07 -5.10 -22.74
N ARG A 81 3.89 -5.80 -23.89
CA ARG A 81 2.61 -5.86 -24.57
C ARG A 81 1.53 -6.58 -23.76
N GLN A 82 1.89 -7.60 -22.99
CA GLN A 82 0.93 -8.28 -22.11
C GLN A 82 0.38 -7.33 -21.03
N VAL A 83 1.22 -6.50 -20.45
CA VAL A 83 0.81 -5.55 -19.40
C VAL A 83 0.16 -4.31 -19.98
N LEU A 84 0.85 -3.63 -20.91
CA LEU A 84 0.48 -2.30 -21.39
C LEU A 84 -0.23 -2.31 -22.75
N GLY A 85 -0.11 -3.40 -23.51
CA GLY A 85 -0.55 -3.47 -24.90
C GLY A 85 0.44 -2.85 -25.89
N VAL A 86 1.56 -2.31 -25.42
CA VAL A 86 2.62 -1.63 -26.20
C VAL A 86 3.99 -2.08 -25.71
N PRO A 87 5.08 -1.99 -26.53
CA PRO A 87 6.39 -2.49 -26.16
C PRO A 87 7.21 -1.53 -25.26
N ASP A 88 6.69 -0.37 -24.96
CA ASP A 88 7.40 0.79 -24.40
C ASP A 88 8.08 0.52 -23.04
N ALA A 89 7.53 -0.37 -22.22
CA ALA A 89 8.13 -0.70 -20.93
C ALA A 89 9.46 -1.48 -21.09
N TYR A 90 9.66 -2.18 -22.19
CA TYR A 90 10.94 -2.83 -22.50
C TYR A 90 12.04 -1.81 -22.78
N GLU A 91 11.69 -0.68 -23.37
CA GLU A 91 12.63 0.40 -23.73
C GLU A 91 12.98 1.34 -22.57
N LEU A 92 12.33 1.15 -21.40
CA LEU A 92 12.65 1.95 -20.21
C LEU A 92 14.14 1.81 -19.82
N PRO A 93 14.74 2.90 -19.29
CA PRO A 93 16.10 2.82 -18.77
C PRO A 93 16.21 1.83 -17.61
N GLY A 94 17.42 1.35 -17.33
CA GLY A 94 17.69 0.43 -16.23
C GLY A 94 17.59 1.06 -14.83
N GLU A 95 17.18 2.32 -14.74
CA GLU A 95 17.05 3.05 -13.49
C GLU A 95 15.82 2.59 -12.73
N PRO A 96 15.96 2.25 -11.42
CA PRO A 96 14.83 1.85 -10.58
C PRO A 96 13.73 2.91 -10.54
N GLY A 97 12.48 2.44 -10.47
CA GLY A 97 11.30 3.30 -10.34
C GLY A 97 10.79 3.91 -11.64
N SER A 98 11.47 3.71 -12.78
CA SER A 98 10.95 4.12 -14.08
C SER A 98 9.81 3.21 -14.52
N GLY A 99 8.69 3.77 -14.97
CA GLY A 99 7.52 3.00 -15.37
C GLY A 99 6.57 3.75 -16.28
N TYR A 100 5.57 3.02 -16.76
CA TYR A 100 4.41 3.54 -17.47
C TYR A 100 3.14 3.20 -16.73
N LEU A 101 2.25 4.19 -16.62
CA LEU A 101 0.86 4.03 -16.20
C LEU A 101 -0.02 4.09 -17.45
N LYS A 102 -0.79 3.03 -17.69
CA LYS A 102 -1.84 3.01 -18.69
C LYS A 102 -3.20 3.19 -18.01
N ALA A 103 -3.94 4.20 -18.46
CA ALA A 103 -5.30 4.50 -18.01
C ALA A 103 -6.19 4.65 -19.23
N GLY A 104 -6.97 3.61 -19.56
CA GLY A 104 -7.74 3.56 -20.80
C GLY A 104 -6.83 3.60 -22.04
N MET A 105 -6.91 4.68 -22.82
CA MET A 105 -6.06 4.91 -24.01
C MET A 105 -4.77 5.69 -23.67
N ASP A 106 -4.69 6.31 -22.51
CA ASP A 106 -3.56 7.14 -22.13
C ASP A 106 -2.42 6.28 -21.60
N LEU A 107 -1.20 6.61 -22.03
CA LEU A 107 0.05 6.02 -21.55
C LEU A 107 0.95 7.14 -21.02
N VAL A 108 1.14 7.16 -19.69
CA VAL A 108 1.91 8.19 -19.01
C VAL A 108 3.18 7.59 -18.44
N ARG A 109 4.34 8.12 -18.85
CA ARG A 109 5.63 7.77 -18.25
C ARG A 109 5.77 8.45 -16.89
N PHE A 110 6.22 7.70 -15.89
CA PHE A 110 6.48 8.22 -14.55
C PHE A 110 7.80 7.71 -13.98
N ARG A 111 8.20 8.33 -12.90
CA ARG A 111 9.26 7.83 -12.03
C ARG A 111 8.74 7.78 -10.60
N ALA A 112 8.80 6.60 -9.99
CA ALA A 112 8.39 6.41 -8.61
C ALA A 112 9.37 7.10 -7.64
N ALA A 113 8.86 7.60 -6.53
CA ALA A 113 9.68 8.11 -5.45
C ALA A 113 10.44 6.97 -4.75
N TYR A 114 11.67 7.25 -4.34
CA TYR A 114 12.48 6.31 -3.54
C TYR A 114 12.18 6.51 -2.06
N VAL A 115 11.12 5.85 -1.59
CA VAL A 115 10.63 6.02 -0.21
C VAL A 115 11.40 5.21 0.84
N SER A 116 12.14 4.17 0.41
CA SER A 116 13.01 3.36 1.29
C SER A 116 14.39 3.99 1.52
N GLY A 117 14.65 5.15 0.91
CA GLY A 117 15.88 5.89 1.13
C GLY A 117 15.93 6.56 2.50
N PRO A 118 17.12 6.95 2.95
CA PRO A 118 17.29 7.67 4.20
C PRO A 118 16.54 9.01 4.16
N LEU A 119 16.04 9.43 5.30
CA LEU A 119 15.43 10.74 5.44
C LEU A 119 16.51 11.82 5.32
N THR A 120 16.45 12.61 4.25
CA THR A 120 17.37 13.72 4.04
C THR A 120 16.78 15.00 4.59
N ARG A 121 17.51 15.68 5.43
CA ARG A 121 17.15 16.98 5.98
C ARG A 121 18.18 18.03 5.57
N THR A 122 17.71 19.08 4.94
CA THR A 122 18.57 20.23 4.67
C THR A 122 18.69 21.04 5.95
N VAL A 123 19.89 21.06 6.53
CA VAL A 123 20.20 21.85 7.73
C VAL A 123 21.01 23.06 7.28
N ILE A 124 20.52 24.24 7.59
CA ILE A 124 21.29 25.48 7.42
C ILE A 124 22.07 25.67 8.70
N ALA A 125 23.36 25.38 8.66
CA ALA A 125 24.23 25.61 9.79
C ALA A 125 24.91 26.97 9.65
N HIS A 126 24.79 27.77 10.68
CA HIS A 126 25.65 28.95 10.86
C HIS A 126 26.92 28.47 11.58
N HIS A 127 27.89 27.99 10.79
CA HIS A 127 29.20 27.69 11.36
C HIS A 127 30.01 28.97 11.57
N THR A 128 30.30 29.28 12.81
CA THR A 128 31.17 30.40 13.19
C THR A 128 32.65 30.21 12.80
N ASP A 129 33.01 28.96 12.43
CA ASP A 129 34.42 28.61 12.15
C ASP A 129 34.75 28.31 10.69
N GLN A 130 33.87 28.66 9.73
CA GLN A 130 34.16 28.40 8.34
C GLN A 130 35.01 29.50 7.70
N HIS A 131 36.04 29.06 6.96
CA HIS A 131 37.02 29.92 6.31
C HIS A 131 36.51 30.76 5.14
N VAL A 132 35.27 30.51 4.68
CA VAL A 132 34.66 31.29 3.59
C VAL A 132 33.81 32.39 4.20
N ARG A 133 34.26 33.63 4.03
CA ARG A 133 33.56 34.82 4.55
C ARG A 133 33.35 35.82 3.40
N LEU A 134 32.24 36.53 3.45
CA LEU A 134 32.00 37.61 2.50
C LEU A 134 32.91 38.79 2.84
N PHE A 135 33.67 39.26 1.86
CA PHE A 135 34.53 40.43 2.03
C PHE A 135 33.74 41.69 1.69
N THR A 136 33.43 42.49 2.68
CA THR A 136 32.65 43.74 2.54
C THR A 136 33.50 44.99 2.58
N GLY A 137 34.85 44.84 2.66
CA GLY A 137 35.80 45.95 2.75
C GLY A 137 36.13 46.37 4.19
N ASN A 138 35.18 46.26 5.12
CA ASN A 138 35.38 46.65 6.53
C ASN A 138 35.02 45.53 7.53
N GLU A 139 34.13 44.64 7.17
CA GLU A 139 33.72 43.47 7.99
C GLU A 139 33.64 42.21 7.14
N ILE A 140 34.03 41.09 7.75
CA ILE A 140 33.95 39.77 7.14
C ILE A 140 32.73 39.05 7.71
N GLU A 141 31.66 38.90 6.97
CA GLU A 141 30.48 38.17 7.41
C GLU A 141 30.58 36.68 7.02
N PRO A 142 30.22 35.78 7.91
CA PRO A 142 30.19 34.36 7.59
C PRO A 142 29.09 34.07 6.56
N VAL A 143 29.44 33.30 5.54
CA VAL A 143 28.46 32.83 4.55
C VAL A 143 27.75 31.60 5.14
N PRO A 144 26.43 31.62 5.29
CA PRO A 144 25.70 30.45 5.75
C PRO A 144 25.86 29.30 4.73
N THR A 145 26.35 28.18 5.20
CA THR A 145 26.47 26.95 4.40
C THR A 145 25.32 26.01 4.73
N ALA A 146 24.59 25.62 3.69
CA ALA A 146 23.62 24.56 3.81
C ALA A 146 24.30 23.21 3.55
N TYR A 147 24.11 22.26 4.42
CA TYR A 147 24.50 20.87 4.19
C TYR A 147 23.30 19.95 4.37
N VAL A 148 23.37 18.83 3.71
CA VAL A 148 22.33 17.80 3.80
C VAL A 148 22.76 16.82 4.87
N GLU A 149 21.96 16.71 5.93
CA GLU A 149 22.13 15.69 6.94
C GLU A 149 21.26 14.49 6.54
N GLU A 150 21.90 13.33 6.42
CA GLU A 150 21.20 12.07 6.18
C GLU A 150 20.97 11.37 7.50
N ASP A 151 19.72 11.28 7.93
CA ASP A 151 19.33 10.35 8.99
C ASP A 151 19.16 8.96 8.39
N ARG A 152 20.19 8.13 8.53
CA ARG A 152 20.19 6.75 8.03
C ARG A 152 19.38 5.79 8.88
N SER A 153 18.91 6.20 10.02
CA SER A 153 18.09 5.37 10.92
C SER A 153 16.61 5.38 10.53
N THR A 154 16.16 6.44 9.86
CA THR A 154 14.75 6.66 9.49
C THR A 154 14.63 6.78 7.99
N THR A 155 13.71 6.05 7.39
CA THR A 155 13.39 6.17 5.96
C THR A 155 12.35 7.27 5.73
N LEU A 156 12.25 7.76 4.48
CA LEU A 156 11.18 8.67 4.09
C LEU A 156 9.80 8.02 4.31
N LEU A 157 9.68 6.70 4.08
CA LEU A 157 8.45 5.94 4.32
C LEU A 157 8.05 5.99 5.80
N ASP A 158 9.00 5.71 6.70
CA ASP A 158 8.75 5.75 8.15
C ASP A 158 8.25 7.13 8.59
N ALA A 159 8.89 8.19 8.10
CA ALA A 159 8.50 9.56 8.41
C ALA A 159 7.08 9.91 7.91
N VAL A 160 6.73 9.48 6.68
CA VAL A 160 5.40 9.71 6.10
C VAL A 160 4.34 8.93 6.87
N VAL A 161 4.60 7.65 7.18
CA VAL A 161 3.66 6.80 7.93
C VAL A 161 3.46 7.33 9.35
N ALA A 162 4.54 7.69 10.04
CA ALA A 162 4.46 8.28 11.38
C ALA A 162 3.62 9.56 11.36
N LYS A 163 3.89 10.46 10.40
CA LYS A 163 3.13 11.73 10.29
C LYS A 163 1.65 11.48 9.98
N ALA A 164 1.34 10.50 9.11
CA ALA A 164 -0.04 10.14 8.82
C ALA A 164 -0.76 9.58 10.07
N ALA A 165 -0.08 8.75 10.86
CA ALA A 165 -0.62 8.21 12.11
C ALA A 165 -0.87 9.31 13.15
N ASP A 166 0.05 10.27 13.29
CA ASP A 166 -0.10 11.42 14.18
C ASP A 166 -1.34 12.25 13.80
N VAL A 167 -1.48 12.60 12.53
CA VAL A 167 -2.63 13.37 12.03
C VAL A 167 -3.93 12.59 12.22
N ALA A 168 -3.94 11.30 11.96
CA ALA A 168 -5.13 10.47 12.20
C ALA A 168 -5.52 10.48 13.68
N SER A 169 -4.53 10.39 14.58
CA SER A 169 -4.77 10.47 16.03
C SER A 169 -5.30 11.83 16.46
N GLU A 170 -4.73 12.93 15.97
CA GLU A 170 -5.18 14.29 16.24
C GLU A 170 -6.64 14.52 15.79
N LEU A 171 -7.02 13.94 14.65
CA LEU A 171 -8.38 14.02 14.10
C LEU A 171 -9.35 13.00 14.70
N GLY A 172 -8.90 12.14 15.63
CA GLY A 172 -9.70 11.05 16.19
C GLY A 172 -10.11 9.99 15.17
N MET A 173 -9.42 9.92 14.02
CA MET A 173 -9.68 8.95 12.98
C MET A 173 -9.10 7.59 13.35
N ARG A 174 -9.89 6.54 13.14
CA ARG A 174 -9.43 5.15 13.29
C ARG A 174 -9.77 4.37 12.04
N ALA A 175 -8.87 3.49 11.64
CA ALA A 175 -9.16 2.55 10.57
C ALA A 175 -10.34 1.64 10.96
N HIS A 176 -11.20 1.34 9.99
CA HIS A 176 -12.25 0.35 10.20
C HIS A 176 -11.61 -1.02 10.45
N GLN A 177 -12.01 -1.65 11.55
CA GLN A 177 -11.54 -2.99 11.88
C GLN A 177 -12.33 -4.01 11.05
N VAL A 178 -11.70 -4.58 10.04
CA VAL A 178 -12.32 -5.56 9.13
C VAL A 178 -12.46 -6.93 9.81
N TRP A 179 -11.50 -7.27 10.69
CA TRP A 179 -11.44 -8.55 11.41
C TRP A 179 -11.48 -8.28 12.90
N LEU A 180 -12.19 -9.12 13.63
CA LEU A 180 -12.05 -9.12 15.09
C LEU A 180 -10.64 -9.58 15.49
N PRO A 181 -10.14 -9.17 16.67
CA PRO A 181 -8.90 -9.69 17.21
C PRO A 181 -8.97 -11.22 17.29
N PRO A 182 -7.85 -11.93 17.12
CA PRO A 182 -7.82 -13.37 17.33
C PRO A 182 -8.30 -13.71 18.74
N LEU A 183 -8.88 -14.90 18.91
CA LEU A 183 -9.25 -15.39 20.24
C LEU A 183 -8.01 -15.40 21.15
N PRO A 184 -8.14 -14.99 22.42
CA PRO A 184 -7.03 -15.02 23.34
C PRO A 184 -6.57 -16.45 23.57
N GLU A 185 -5.27 -16.69 23.70
CA GLU A 185 -4.70 -18.02 23.94
C GLU A 185 -5.21 -18.68 25.22
N ARG A 186 -5.59 -17.86 26.21
CA ARG A 186 -6.13 -18.32 27.49
C ARG A 186 -7.29 -17.42 27.90
N ILE A 187 -8.39 -18.04 28.26
CA ILE A 187 -9.55 -17.36 28.81
C ILE A 187 -9.71 -17.80 30.25
N PRO A 188 -9.60 -16.91 31.25
CA PRO A 188 -9.81 -17.27 32.65
C PRO A 188 -11.24 -17.74 32.90
N LEU A 189 -11.41 -18.82 33.64
CA LEU A 189 -12.74 -19.35 34.03
C LEU A 189 -13.62 -18.32 34.74
N SER A 190 -13.02 -17.37 35.45
CA SER A 190 -13.74 -16.27 36.10
C SER A 190 -14.48 -15.34 35.12
N GLN A 191 -14.06 -15.30 33.86
CA GLN A 191 -14.72 -14.54 32.79
C GLN A 191 -15.75 -15.39 32.02
N MET A 192 -15.87 -16.66 32.34
CA MET A 192 -16.57 -17.67 31.54
C MET A 192 -17.94 -18.04 32.11
N ALA A 193 -18.50 -17.33 33.07
CA ALA A 193 -19.78 -17.56 33.75
C ALA A 193 -20.72 -18.58 33.02
N GLY A 194 -20.49 -19.87 33.22
CA GLY A 194 -21.29 -20.95 32.63
C GLY A 194 -20.99 -21.28 31.16
N THR A 195 -19.88 -20.80 30.61
CA THR A 195 -19.45 -21.11 29.24
C THR A 195 -18.15 -21.91 29.24
N LEU A 196 -17.92 -22.71 28.18
CA LEU A 196 -16.72 -23.53 28.04
C LEU A 196 -15.64 -22.84 27.18
N GLY A 197 -15.97 -21.74 26.49
CA GLY A 197 -15.05 -21.08 25.58
C GLY A 197 -15.74 -19.97 24.80
N LEU A 198 -15.01 -19.47 23.79
CA LEU A 198 -15.53 -18.55 22.78
C LEU A 198 -15.47 -19.23 21.42
N ILE A 199 -16.49 -19.01 20.59
CA ILE A 199 -16.52 -19.37 19.18
C ILE A 199 -16.26 -18.11 18.39
N ASP A 200 -15.28 -18.17 17.51
CA ASP A 200 -15.05 -17.11 16.51
C ASP A 200 -15.88 -17.40 15.27
N GLU A 201 -16.74 -16.45 14.89
CA GLU A 201 -17.56 -16.50 13.69
C GLU A 201 -17.12 -15.37 12.72
N PRO A 202 -16.00 -15.53 12.00
CA PRO A 202 -15.40 -14.46 11.20
C PRO A 202 -16.36 -13.85 10.18
N TYR A 203 -17.17 -14.68 9.52
CA TYR A 203 -18.17 -14.21 8.55
C TYR A 203 -19.27 -13.35 9.15
N LYS A 204 -19.52 -13.49 10.44
CA LYS A 204 -20.53 -12.70 11.16
C LYS A 204 -19.92 -11.57 11.97
N GLN A 205 -18.59 -11.40 11.92
CA GLN A 205 -17.84 -10.39 12.68
C GLN A 205 -18.21 -10.40 14.18
N ARG A 206 -18.28 -11.60 14.76
CA ARG A 206 -18.63 -11.75 16.18
C ARG A 206 -17.91 -12.91 16.84
N GLN A 207 -17.69 -12.76 18.14
CA GLN A 207 -17.21 -13.82 19.02
C GLN A 207 -18.30 -14.10 20.04
N THR A 208 -18.77 -15.35 20.12
CA THR A 208 -19.89 -15.74 20.95
C THR A 208 -19.47 -16.76 22.00
N PRO A 209 -20.07 -16.74 23.19
CA PRO A 209 -19.82 -17.74 24.20
C PRO A 209 -20.19 -19.16 23.72
N PHE A 210 -19.32 -20.13 23.99
CA PHE A 210 -19.58 -21.53 23.71
C PHE A 210 -20.25 -22.19 24.92
N HIS A 211 -21.50 -22.61 24.77
CA HIS A 211 -22.26 -23.36 25.76
C HIS A 211 -22.37 -24.82 25.34
N LEU A 212 -22.19 -25.73 26.25
CA LEU A 212 -22.51 -27.13 26.04
C LEU A 212 -23.91 -27.37 26.60
N ASP A 213 -24.82 -27.81 25.75
CA ASP A 213 -26.14 -28.31 26.22
C ASP A 213 -25.94 -29.76 26.63
N LEU A 214 -26.09 -30.02 27.92
CA LEU A 214 -25.93 -31.36 28.53
C LEU A 214 -27.28 -32.10 28.75
N ASN A 215 -28.37 -31.60 28.15
CA ASN A 215 -29.67 -32.23 28.23
C ASN A 215 -29.87 -33.34 27.21
#